data_8046632172088ed458f4a199b672b8e1
#
_entry.id   8046632172088ed458f4a199b672b8e1
#
_cell.length_a   1.000
_cell.length_b   1.000
_cell.length_c   1.000
_cell.angle_alpha   90.00
_cell.angle_beta   90.00
_cell.angle_gamma   90.00
#
_symmetry.space_group_name_H-M   'P 1'
#
loop_
_entity.id
_entity.type
_entity.pdbx_description
1 polymer ?
#
loop_
_entity_poly.entity_id
_entity_poly.type
_entity_poly.pdbx_seq_one_letter_code
_entity_poly.pdbx_strand_id
1 'polypeptide(L)'
;TYSPTIDLVRNPLWPRVWENFGEDPYMNAEMGKAMVLGFQGEDPNHIDKNHIAVSVKHYMGYGAAVSGKDRTPAIIAPNDLREKHFAPYLAAIRQGALTIMANSGSINGMPVHANYELLTKWLKEDLNWDGMIVTDWADIDNLWKREKVAKDKKEAIKMAINAGIDMSMDPYDLGFCRLLKELVEEGGVPMSRIDDATRRVLRLKYR
;
A
#
# COMPACT_ATOMS: atom_id res chain seq x y z
N THR A 1 -4.96 -1.79 12.88
CA THR A 1 -6.20 -1.79 12.09
C THR A 1 -5.91 -1.51 10.61
N TYR A 2 -6.81 -1.93 9.69
CA TYR A 2 -6.75 -1.58 8.26
C TYR A 2 -7.61 -0.35 7.97
N SER A 3 -7.27 0.74 8.64
CA SER A 3 -7.96 2.04 8.61
C SER A 3 -6.94 3.15 8.89
N PRO A 4 -7.19 4.40 8.49
CA PRO A 4 -8.31 4.93 7.73
C PRO A 4 -8.22 4.68 6.23
N THR A 5 -9.39 4.79 5.54
CA THR A 5 -9.45 4.91 4.08
C THR A 5 -9.35 6.39 3.72
N ILE A 6 -8.33 6.76 2.95
CA ILE A 6 -8.03 8.16 2.57
C ILE A 6 -7.82 8.29 1.05
N ASP A 7 -8.51 7.45 0.28
CA ASP A 7 -8.50 7.55 -1.18
C ASP A 7 -9.12 8.88 -1.62
N LEU A 8 -8.46 9.55 -2.55
CA LEU A 8 -9.04 10.71 -3.20
C LEU A 8 -10.06 10.26 -4.23
N VAL A 9 -11.32 10.56 -3.99
CA VAL A 9 -12.43 10.16 -4.87
C VAL A 9 -12.50 11.07 -6.07
N ARG A 10 -12.27 10.53 -7.27
CA ARG A 10 -12.31 11.28 -8.55
C ARG A 10 -13.39 10.77 -9.51
N ASN A 11 -13.92 9.58 -9.26
CA ASN A 11 -15.03 9.04 -10.04
C ASN A 11 -16.22 8.79 -9.11
N PRO A 12 -17.34 9.53 -9.27
CA PRO A 12 -18.51 9.38 -8.40
C PRO A 12 -19.25 8.05 -8.58
N LEU A 13 -18.95 7.29 -9.62
CA LEU A 13 -19.51 5.95 -9.85
C LEU A 13 -18.77 4.86 -9.07
N TRP A 14 -17.59 5.19 -8.48
CA TRP A 14 -16.83 4.22 -7.72
C TRP A 14 -17.60 3.80 -6.46
N PRO A 15 -17.83 2.48 -6.23
CA PRO A 15 -18.76 2.00 -5.19
C PRO A 15 -18.27 2.24 -3.77
N ARG A 16 -16.99 2.63 -3.57
CA ARG A 16 -16.38 2.86 -2.26
C ARG A 16 -16.24 4.34 -1.89
N VAL A 17 -16.94 5.24 -2.61
CA VAL A 17 -16.97 6.68 -2.31
C VAL A 17 -17.30 6.95 -0.84
N TRP A 18 -18.26 6.23 -0.28
CA TRP A 18 -18.75 6.39 1.09
C TRP A 18 -17.74 6.06 2.19
N GLU A 19 -16.64 5.34 1.87
CA GLU A 19 -15.59 5.02 2.83
C GLU A 19 -14.60 6.17 3.04
N ASN A 20 -14.65 7.21 2.23
CA ASN A 20 -13.62 8.24 2.09
C ASN A 20 -14.11 9.64 2.45
N PHE A 21 -13.22 10.63 2.44
CA PHE A 21 -13.50 12.02 2.80
C PHE A 21 -13.73 12.93 1.57
N GLY A 22 -14.01 12.34 0.40
CA GLY A 22 -14.40 13.05 -0.82
C GLY A 22 -13.27 13.32 -1.80
N GLU A 23 -13.44 14.37 -2.61
CA GLU A 23 -12.58 14.68 -3.76
C GLU A 23 -11.50 15.74 -3.48
N ASP A 24 -11.55 16.38 -2.32
CA ASP A 24 -10.60 17.44 -1.92
C ASP A 24 -9.36 16.82 -1.25
N PRO A 25 -8.15 17.00 -1.83
CA PRO A 25 -6.92 16.47 -1.26
C PRO A 25 -6.61 17.04 0.13
N TYR A 26 -6.94 18.32 0.38
CA TYR A 26 -6.73 18.94 1.68
C TYR A 26 -7.62 18.33 2.75
N MET A 27 -8.91 18.17 2.47
CA MET A 27 -9.84 17.52 3.39
C MET A 27 -9.41 16.09 3.72
N ASN A 28 -9.05 15.29 2.70
CA ASN A 28 -8.54 13.93 2.92
C ASN A 28 -7.25 13.93 3.76
N ALA A 29 -6.36 14.90 3.55
CA ALA A 29 -5.12 15.02 4.31
C ALA A 29 -5.39 15.35 5.79
N GLU A 30 -6.25 16.34 6.08
CA GLU A 30 -6.58 16.75 7.45
C GLU A 30 -7.34 15.63 8.21
N MET A 31 -8.32 15.01 7.56
CA MET A 31 -9.03 13.88 8.15
C MET A 31 -8.12 12.66 8.36
N GLY A 32 -7.24 12.40 7.40
CA GLY A 32 -6.23 11.34 7.53
C GLY A 32 -5.31 11.55 8.73
N LYS A 33 -4.79 12.76 8.93
CA LYS A 33 -3.97 13.13 10.11
C LYS A 33 -4.74 12.90 11.41
N ALA A 34 -5.97 13.43 11.48
CA ALA A 34 -6.81 13.28 12.67
C ALA A 34 -7.07 11.80 13.00
N MET A 35 -7.32 10.96 11.99
CA MET A 35 -7.53 9.53 12.17
C MET A 35 -6.25 8.81 12.62
N VAL A 36 -5.08 9.15 12.06
CA VAL A 36 -3.79 8.59 12.52
C VAL A 36 -3.57 8.92 13.98
N LEU A 37 -3.74 10.19 14.35
CA LEU A 37 -3.59 10.65 15.74
C LEU A 37 -4.58 9.94 16.68
N GLY A 38 -5.86 9.86 16.28
CA GLY A 38 -6.90 9.24 17.10
C GLY A 38 -6.71 7.74 17.31
N PHE A 39 -6.19 7.01 16.30
CA PHE A 39 -5.93 5.57 16.42
C PHE A 39 -4.60 5.25 17.11
N GLN A 40 -3.52 5.98 16.78
CA GLN A 40 -2.17 5.65 17.24
C GLN A 40 -1.76 6.40 18.51
N GLY A 41 -2.44 7.48 18.87
CA GLY A 41 -2.01 8.39 19.91
C GLY A 41 -0.97 9.39 19.42
N GLU A 42 -0.42 10.19 20.35
CA GLU A 42 0.51 11.29 20.03
C GLU A 42 1.95 10.81 19.77
N ASP A 43 2.37 9.69 20.34
CA ASP A 43 3.71 9.14 20.19
C ASP A 43 3.74 7.99 19.16
N PRO A 44 4.25 8.21 17.94
CA PRO A 44 4.32 7.17 16.93
C PRO A 44 5.33 6.06 17.26
N ASN A 45 6.16 6.23 18.29
CA ASN A 45 7.14 5.25 18.73
C ASN A 45 6.60 4.31 19.82
N HIS A 46 5.43 4.64 20.39
CA HIS A 46 4.82 3.86 21.45
C HIS A 46 3.30 3.84 21.33
N ILE A 47 2.77 2.70 20.93
CA ILE A 47 1.31 2.46 20.91
C ILE A 47 0.91 1.92 22.28
N ASP A 48 0.19 2.70 23.06
CA ASP A 48 -0.27 2.28 24.38
C ASP A 48 -1.46 1.32 24.28
N LYS A 49 -1.93 0.81 25.43
CA LYS A 49 -3.02 -0.17 25.52
C LYS A 49 -4.39 0.32 25.00
N ASN A 50 -4.56 1.63 24.81
CA ASN A 50 -5.81 2.25 24.35
C ASN A 50 -5.78 2.58 22.85
N HIS A 51 -4.61 2.43 22.21
CA HIS A 51 -4.38 2.81 20.82
C HIS A 51 -4.00 1.60 19.97
N ILE A 52 -4.04 1.79 18.65
CA ILE A 52 -3.72 0.73 17.67
C ILE A 52 -3.03 1.33 16.45
N ALA A 53 -2.04 0.64 15.91
CA ALA A 53 -1.38 1.04 14.67
C ALA A 53 -2.36 1.10 13.49
N VAL A 54 -2.30 2.17 12.72
CA VAL A 54 -3.09 2.35 11.49
C VAL A 54 -2.44 1.63 10.30
N SER A 55 -3.26 1.29 9.31
CA SER A 55 -2.82 1.02 7.94
C SER A 55 -3.64 1.91 7.02
N VAL A 56 -3.04 3.04 6.62
CA VAL A 56 -3.74 3.97 5.74
C VAL A 56 -3.88 3.36 4.34
N LYS A 57 -5.06 3.52 3.73
CA LYS A 57 -5.39 2.80 2.49
C LYS A 57 -6.25 3.62 1.53
N HIS A 58 -6.25 3.26 0.27
CA HIS A 58 -5.40 2.29 -0.45
C HIS A 58 -4.40 3.07 -1.31
N TYR A 59 -3.15 2.96 -1.02
CA TYR A 59 -2.07 3.74 -1.62
C TYR A 59 -1.81 3.30 -3.06
N MET A 60 -2.04 4.14 -4.02
CA MET A 60 -2.83 5.37 -4.14
C MET A 60 -3.57 5.38 -5.48
N GLY A 61 -4.44 6.38 -5.71
CA GLY A 61 -5.15 6.56 -6.98
C GLY A 61 -6.37 5.64 -7.18
N TYR A 62 -6.76 4.89 -6.18
CA TYR A 62 -7.82 3.87 -6.25
C TYR A 62 -9.20 4.46 -6.57
N GLY A 63 -9.54 5.62 -5.99
CA GLY A 63 -10.80 6.32 -6.23
C GLY A 63 -10.91 7.06 -7.58
N ALA A 64 -9.91 6.88 -8.47
CA ALA A 64 -9.87 7.48 -9.81
C ALA A 64 -10.01 6.46 -10.95
N ALA A 65 -10.58 5.28 -10.66
CA ALA A 65 -10.81 4.24 -11.68
C ALA A 65 -11.59 4.80 -12.86
N VAL A 66 -11.06 4.66 -14.08
CA VAL A 66 -11.65 5.23 -15.31
C VAL A 66 -13.07 4.71 -15.55
N SER A 67 -13.31 3.43 -15.30
CA SER A 67 -14.60 2.79 -15.49
C SER A 67 -15.62 3.09 -14.39
N GLY A 68 -15.19 3.65 -13.27
CA GLY A 68 -15.99 3.75 -12.05
C GLY A 68 -16.23 2.42 -11.33
N LYS A 69 -15.69 1.31 -11.82
CA LYS A 69 -15.80 0.01 -11.15
C LYS A 69 -14.63 -0.21 -10.20
N ASP A 70 -14.90 -0.93 -9.11
CA ASP A 70 -13.88 -1.30 -8.13
C ASP A 70 -12.78 -2.16 -8.76
N ARG A 71 -11.53 -1.99 -8.31
CA ARG A 71 -10.36 -2.78 -8.72
C ARG A 71 -10.08 -2.71 -10.22
N THR A 72 -10.35 -1.58 -10.86
CA THR A 72 -10.09 -1.35 -12.28
C THR A 72 -9.07 -0.23 -12.50
N PRO A 73 -8.46 -0.15 -13.71
CA PRO A 73 -7.37 0.78 -13.96
C PRO A 73 -7.73 2.26 -13.79
N ALA A 74 -6.79 3.03 -13.24
CA ALA A 74 -6.82 4.48 -13.24
C ALA A 74 -5.80 5.04 -14.23
N ILE A 75 -6.14 6.17 -14.88
CA ILE A 75 -5.23 6.96 -15.72
C ILE A 75 -5.11 8.32 -15.06
N ILE A 76 -3.94 8.63 -14.53
CA ILE A 76 -3.68 9.83 -13.73
C ILE A 76 -2.40 10.48 -14.23
N ALA A 77 -2.46 11.76 -14.59
CA ALA A 77 -1.26 12.49 -14.98
C ALA A 77 -0.23 12.48 -13.83
N PRO A 78 1.08 12.34 -14.10
CA PRO A 78 2.11 12.24 -13.05
C PRO A 78 2.08 13.40 -12.04
N ASN A 79 1.83 14.63 -12.49
CA ASN A 79 1.72 15.78 -11.61
C ASN A 79 0.49 15.67 -10.69
N ASP A 80 -0.67 15.27 -11.22
CA ASP A 80 -1.88 15.07 -10.42
C ASP A 80 -1.72 13.92 -9.41
N LEU A 81 -1.03 12.86 -9.82
CA LEU A 81 -0.73 11.73 -8.95
C LEU A 81 0.09 12.20 -7.74
N ARG A 82 1.14 13.00 -7.98
CA ARG A 82 2.04 13.51 -6.93
C ARG A 82 1.40 14.61 -6.09
N GLU A 83 0.74 15.58 -6.73
CA GLU A 83 0.19 16.75 -6.06
C GLU A 83 -1.11 16.44 -5.29
N LYS A 84 -1.98 15.62 -5.87
CA LYS A 84 -3.33 15.41 -5.34
C LYS A 84 -3.50 14.06 -4.65
N HIS A 85 -3.17 12.96 -5.35
CA HIS A 85 -3.40 11.62 -4.81
C HIS A 85 -2.38 11.21 -3.74
N PHE A 86 -1.15 11.70 -3.83
CA PHE A 86 -0.12 11.43 -2.82
C PHE A 86 -0.26 12.31 -1.57
N ALA A 87 -0.80 13.52 -1.67
CA ALA A 87 -0.88 14.48 -0.58
C ALA A 87 -1.53 13.93 0.71
N PRO A 88 -2.68 13.21 0.69
CA PRO A 88 -3.26 12.61 1.88
C PRO A 88 -2.34 11.60 2.58
N TYR A 89 -1.67 10.75 1.79
CA TYR A 89 -0.73 9.76 2.32
C TYR A 89 0.53 10.40 2.90
N LEU A 90 1.07 11.42 2.23
CA LEU A 90 2.20 12.20 2.75
C LEU A 90 1.86 12.85 4.09
N ALA A 91 0.66 13.41 4.20
CA ALA A 91 0.17 14.00 5.45
C ALA A 91 0.04 12.94 6.57
N ALA A 92 -0.54 11.79 6.27
CA ALA A 92 -0.66 10.68 7.21
C ALA A 92 0.70 10.12 7.65
N ILE A 93 1.65 9.97 6.71
CA ILE A 93 3.03 9.54 7.00
C ILE A 93 3.72 10.52 7.94
N ARG A 94 3.61 11.83 7.65
CA ARG A 94 4.19 12.88 8.51
C ARG A 94 3.54 12.97 9.88
N GLN A 95 2.28 12.54 10.00
CA GLN A 95 1.59 12.38 11.29
C GLN A 95 2.03 11.12 12.04
N GLY A 96 2.83 10.25 11.42
CA GLY A 96 3.37 9.04 12.06
C GLY A 96 2.67 7.74 11.68
N ALA A 97 1.91 7.69 10.57
CA ALA A 97 1.31 6.44 10.11
C ALA A 97 2.36 5.32 9.96
N LEU A 98 2.11 4.19 10.63
CA LEU A 98 3.08 3.10 10.75
C LEU A 98 2.99 2.10 9.61
N THR A 99 1.83 1.97 8.97
CA THR A 99 1.68 1.07 7.83
C THR A 99 0.81 1.68 6.72
N ILE A 100 1.00 1.17 5.51
CA ILE A 100 0.24 1.53 4.31
C ILE A 100 -0.20 0.24 3.63
N MET A 101 -1.48 0.20 3.18
CA MET A 101 -1.98 -0.84 2.29
C MET A 101 -1.95 -0.35 0.84
N ALA A 102 -1.36 -1.15 -0.04
CA ALA A 102 -1.27 -0.82 -1.46
C ALA A 102 -2.65 -0.89 -2.14
N ASN A 103 -2.84 -0.07 -3.17
CA ASN A 103 -4.05 -0.04 -4.00
C ASN A 103 -4.21 -1.33 -4.80
N SER A 104 -5.42 -1.89 -4.81
CA SER A 104 -5.80 -3.11 -5.52
C SER A 104 -6.07 -2.92 -7.02
N GLY A 105 -5.53 -1.89 -7.64
CA GLY A 105 -5.67 -1.59 -9.07
C GLY A 105 -4.35 -1.26 -9.72
N SER A 106 -4.43 -0.77 -10.95
CA SER A 106 -3.29 -0.29 -11.71
C SER A 106 -3.39 1.21 -11.97
N ILE A 107 -2.24 1.88 -12.08
CA ILE A 107 -2.13 3.29 -12.48
C ILE A 107 -1.31 3.36 -13.75
N ASN A 108 -1.85 3.99 -14.79
CA ASN A 108 -1.18 4.18 -16.07
C ASN A 108 -0.62 2.87 -16.66
N GLY A 109 -1.37 1.77 -16.49
CA GLY A 109 -1.00 0.45 -16.99
C GLY A 109 -0.09 -0.39 -16.08
N MET A 110 0.38 0.16 -14.93
CA MET A 110 1.22 -0.57 -13.98
C MET A 110 0.41 -0.93 -12.72
N PRO A 111 0.25 -2.22 -12.38
CA PRO A 111 -0.33 -2.62 -11.10
C PRO A 111 0.46 -2.05 -9.94
N VAL A 112 -0.23 -1.47 -8.94
CA VAL A 112 0.48 -0.81 -7.83
C VAL A 112 1.33 -1.79 -7.03
N HIS A 113 0.89 -3.04 -6.87
CA HIS A 113 1.66 -4.09 -6.19
C HIS A 113 2.97 -4.50 -6.90
N ALA A 114 3.17 -4.08 -8.15
CA ALA A 114 4.41 -4.30 -8.90
C ALA A 114 5.16 -2.98 -9.21
N ASN A 115 4.71 -1.87 -8.64
CA ASN A 115 5.21 -0.54 -8.97
C ASN A 115 6.31 -0.10 -7.99
N TYR A 116 7.59 -0.39 -8.36
CA TYR A 116 8.75 0.02 -7.58
C TYR A 116 8.82 1.52 -7.32
N GLU A 117 8.47 2.34 -8.33
CA GLU A 117 8.51 3.81 -8.21
C GLU A 117 7.62 4.28 -7.05
N LEU A 118 6.38 3.79 -6.96
CA LEU A 118 5.45 4.20 -5.93
C LEU A 118 5.78 3.61 -4.56
N LEU A 119 6.11 2.30 -4.51
CA LEU A 119 6.27 1.58 -3.25
C LEU A 119 7.65 1.76 -2.61
N THR A 120 8.70 1.75 -3.41
CA THR A 120 10.06 1.86 -2.90
C THR A 120 10.60 3.27 -3.06
N LYS A 121 10.64 3.80 -4.30
CA LYS A 121 11.28 5.08 -4.53
C LYS A 121 10.60 6.22 -3.76
N TRP A 122 9.30 6.40 -3.90
CA TRP A 122 8.62 7.51 -3.23
C TRP A 122 8.52 7.32 -1.71
N LEU A 123 8.18 6.11 -1.22
CA LEU A 123 7.96 5.90 0.21
C LEU A 123 9.26 5.64 0.98
N LYS A 124 10.10 4.71 0.49
CA LYS A 124 11.24 4.22 1.26
C LYS A 124 12.50 5.07 1.00
N GLU A 125 12.73 5.47 -0.26
CA GLU A 125 13.94 6.23 -0.63
C GLU A 125 13.73 7.74 -0.48
N ASP A 126 12.76 8.35 -1.20
CA ASP A 126 12.59 9.81 -1.22
C ASP A 126 12.10 10.35 0.14
N LEU A 127 11.17 9.66 0.81
CA LEU A 127 10.68 10.05 2.14
C LEU A 127 11.48 9.46 3.30
N ASN A 128 12.36 8.51 3.04
CA ASN A 128 13.04 7.73 4.09
C ASN A 128 12.05 7.17 5.13
N TRP A 129 10.85 6.76 4.66
CA TRP A 129 9.81 6.23 5.54
C TRP A 129 10.12 4.78 5.94
N ASP A 130 10.11 4.52 7.24
CA ASP A 130 10.49 3.24 7.83
C ASP A 130 9.31 2.33 8.16
N GLY A 131 8.09 2.73 7.78
CA GLY A 131 6.88 1.94 7.98
C GLY A 131 6.77 0.73 7.06
N MET A 132 5.73 -0.06 7.26
CA MET A 132 5.48 -1.33 6.57
C MET A 132 4.44 -1.17 5.46
N ILE A 133 4.69 -1.78 4.30
CA ILE A 133 3.71 -1.86 3.20
C ILE A 133 3.08 -3.25 3.19
N VAL A 134 1.76 -3.29 3.36
CA VAL A 134 0.96 -4.52 3.24
C VAL A 134 0.21 -4.53 1.91
N THR A 135 -0.05 -5.72 1.36
CA THR A 135 -0.92 -5.86 0.18
C THR A 135 -2.38 -5.64 0.56
N ASP A 136 -3.24 -5.40 -0.42
CA ASP A 136 -4.67 -5.69 -0.31
C ASP A 136 -4.91 -7.20 -0.45
N TRP A 137 -6.17 -7.65 -0.33
CA TRP A 137 -6.59 -9.04 -0.26
C TRP A 137 -6.20 -9.85 -1.49
N ALA A 138 -5.28 -10.81 -1.31
CA ALA A 138 -4.77 -11.72 -2.35
C ALA A 138 -4.18 -11.03 -3.58
N ASP A 139 -3.70 -9.79 -3.46
CA ASP A 139 -3.34 -8.98 -4.64
C ASP A 139 -1.98 -9.33 -5.26
N ILE A 140 -1.13 -10.07 -4.56
CA ILE A 140 0.03 -10.68 -5.23
C ILE A 140 -0.46 -11.73 -6.25
N ASP A 141 -1.43 -12.55 -5.88
CA ASP A 141 -2.04 -13.52 -6.80
C ASP A 141 -2.72 -12.82 -7.99
N ASN A 142 -3.29 -11.63 -7.77
CA ASN A 142 -3.95 -10.88 -8.83
C ASN A 142 -2.99 -10.37 -9.91
N LEU A 143 -1.69 -10.24 -9.66
CA LEU A 143 -0.70 -9.90 -10.70
C LEU A 143 -0.68 -10.93 -11.84
N TRP A 144 -0.96 -12.21 -11.56
CA TRP A 144 -1.07 -13.22 -12.61
C TRP A 144 -2.52 -13.61 -12.93
N LYS A 145 -3.44 -13.57 -11.97
CA LYS A 145 -4.84 -13.96 -12.18
C LYS A 145 -5.68 -12.89 -12.89
N ARG A 146 -5.55 -11.63 -12.47
CA ARG A 146 -6.34 -10.49 -12.97
C ARG A 146 -5.55 -9.60 -13.91
N GLU A 147 -4.42 -9.10 -13.45
CA GLU A 147 -3.62 -8.09 -14.17
C GLU A 147 -2.82 -8.69 -15.34
N LYS A 148 -2.56 -9.99 -15.33
CA LYS A 148 -1.83 -10.73 -16.39
C LYS A 148 -0.42 -10.20 -16.68
N VAL A 149 0.22 -9.58 -15.70
CA VAL A 149 1.60 -9.06 -15.82
C VAL A 149 2.66 -10.09 -15.38
N ALA A 150 2.26 -11.12 -14.65
CA ALA A 150 3.09 -12.25 -14.26
C ALA A 150 2.56 -13.54 -14.90
N LYS A 151 3.43 -14.48 -15.23
CA LYS A 151 3.05 -15.76 -15.84
C LYS A 151 2.46 -16.76 -14.84
N ASP A 152 2.89 -16.66 -13.57
CA ASP A 152 2.49 -17.57 -12.49
C ASP A 152 2.60 -16.89 -11.11
N LYS A 153 2.19 -17.59 -10.04
CA LYS A 153 2.26 -17.11 -8.65
C LYS A 153 3.70 -16.79 -8.22
N LYS A 154 4.69 -17.58 -8.66
CA LYS A 154 6.09 -17.37 -8.28
C LYS A 154 6.64 -16.07 -8.85
N GLU A 155 6.37 -15.79 -10.13
CA GLU A 155 6.76 -14.53 -10.75
C GLU A 155 6.02 -13.34 -10.13
N ALA A 156 4.73 -13.48 -9.81
CA ALA A 156 3.96 -12.46 -9.12
C ALA A 156 4.58 -12.09 -7.75
N ILE A 157 4.99 -13.08 -6.97
CA ILE A 157 5.69 -12.89 -5.70
C ILE A 157 7.01 -12.15 -5.92
N LYS A 158 7.82 -12.58 -6.92
CA LYS A 158 9.07 -11.92 -7.26
C LYS A 158 8.87 -10.44 -7.57
N MET A 159 7.88 -10.12 -8.40
CA MET A 159 7.57 -8.74 -8.79
C MET A 159 7.17 -7.90 -7.58
N ALA A 160 6.22 -8.37 -6.78
CA ALA A 160 5.69 -7.62 -5.65
C ALA A 160 6.73 -7.36 -4.55
N ILE A 161 7.51 -8.39 -4.19
CA ILE A 161 8.53 -8.25 -3.14
C ILE A 161 9.66 -7.33 -3.59
N ASN A 162 10.13 -7.45 -4.83
CA ASN A 162 11.15 -6.55 -5.38
C ASN A 162 10.61 -5.12 -5.60
N ALA A 163 9.31 -4.94 -5.82
CA ALA A 163 8.69 -3.62 -5.88
C ALA A 163 8.59 -2.92 -4.51
N GLY A 164 8.66 -3.67 -3.40
CA GLY A 164 8.69 -3.06 -2.07
C GLY A 164 7.64 -3.53 -1.09
N ILE A 165 6.79 -4.50 -1.43
CA ILE A 165 5.83 -5.11 -0.50
C ILE A 165 6.58 -5.80 0.64
N ASP A 166 6.16 -5.55 1.88
CA ASP A 166 6.79 -6.08 3.09
C ASP A 166 5.98 -7.21 3.73
N MET A 167 4.66 -7.18 3.57
CA MET A 167 3.74 -8.19 4.13
C MET A 167 2.68 -8.56 3.10
N SER A 168 2.49 -9.85 2.85
CA SER A 168 1.43 -10.38 1.99
C SER A 168 0.17 -10.69 2.79
N MET A 169 -0.97 -10.20 2.33
CA MET A 169 -2.28 -10.63 2.78
C MET A 169 -2.78 -11.76 1.87
N ASP A 170 -2.22 -12.96 2.06
CA ASP A 170 -2.64 -14.17 1.33
C ASP A 170 -3.48 -15.06 2.25
N PRO A 171 -4.81 -15.11 2.05
CA PRO A 171 -5.71 -15.81 2.96
C PRO A 171 -5.94 -17.29 2.60
N TYR A 172 -5.40 -17.77 1.50
CA TYR A 172 -5.83 -19.03 0.91
C TYR A 172 -4.89 -20.19 1.18
N ASP A 173 -3.56 -19.97 1.14
CA ASP A 173 -2.59 -21.03 1.32
C ASP A 173 -1.22 -20.50 1.77
N LEU A 174 -0.32 -21.42 2.13
CA LEU A 174 1.07 -21.11 2.50
C LEU A 174 2.03 -21.11 1.31
N GLY A 175 1.53 -21.14 0.09
CA GLY A 175 2.33 -21.17 -1.13
C GLY A 175 3.21 -19.94 -1.28
N PHE A 176 2.75 -18.79 -0.78
CA PHE A 176 3.56 -17.57 -0.73
C PHE A 176 4.90 -17.79 -0.02
N CYS A 177 4.88 -18.36 1.19
CA CYS A 177 6.10 -18.56 1.98
C CYS A 177 7.08 -19.53 1.31
N ARG A 178 6.56 -20.64 0.76
CA ARG A 178 7.36 -21.65 0.08
C ARG A 178 8.02 -21.09 -1.18
N LEU A 179 7.23 -20.43 -2.04
CA LEU A 179 7.74 -19.86 -3.29
C LEU A 179 8.69 -18.68 -3.06
N LEU A 180 8.47 -17.88 -2.01
CA LEU A 180 9.39 -16.79 -1.64
C LEU A 180 10.75 -17.35 -1.19
N LYS A 181 10.75 -18.44 -0.40
CA LYS A 181 11.99 -19.13 -0.01
C LYS A 181 12.76 -19.62 -1.24
N GLU A 182 12.07 -20.30 -2.17
CA GLU A 182 12.68 -20.75 -3.43
C GLU A 182 13.28 -19.58 -4.22
N LEU A 183 12.57 -18.44 -4.31
CA LEU A 183 13.05 -17.24 -5.01
C LEU A 183 14.32 -16.68 -4.40
N VAL A 184 14.46 -16.73 -3.08
CA VAL A 184 15.71 -16.31 -2.40
C VAL A 184 16.85 -17.28 -2.71
N GLU A 185 16.61 -18.58 -2.64
CA GLU A 185 17.59 -19.62 -2.92
C GLU A 185 18.08 -19.56 -4.39
N GLU A 186 17.19 -19.18 -5.32
CA GLU A 186 17.50 -19.01 -6.76
C GLU A 186 18.09 -17.62 -7.09
N GLY A 187 18.20 -16.72 -6.13
CA GLY A 187 18.68 -15.35 -6.34
C GLY A 187 17.66 -14.41 -7.04
N GLY A 188 16.41 -14.81 -7.16
CA GLY A 188 15.33 -14.01 -7.75
C GLY A 188 14.86 -12.86 -6.85
N VAL A 189 15.02 -13.02 -5.52
CA VAL A 189 14.80 -12.00 -4.49
C VAL A 189 16.03 -11.95 -3.60
N PRO A 190 16.69 -10.80 -3.43
CA PRO A 190 17.87 -10.70 -2.58
C PRO A 190 17.51 -10.83 -1.10
N MET A 191 18.35 -11.49 -0.30
CA MET A 191 18.14 -11.65 1.14
C MET A 191 18.02 -10.29 1.84
N SER A 192 18.73 -9.27 1.39
CA SER A 192 18.63 -7.91 1.95
C SER A 192 17.22 -7.33 1.85
N ARG A 193 16.43 -7.70 0.81
CA ARG A 193 15.03 -7.28 0.69
C ARG A 193 14.15 -8.00 1.73
N ILE A 194 14.43 -9.27 2.01
CA ILE A 194 13.74 -10.03 3.06
C ILE A 194 14.05 -9.45 4.43
N ASP A 195 15.32 -9.14 4.68
CA ASP A 195 15.76 -8.51 5.94
C ASP A 195 15.08 -7.15 6.16
N ASP A 196 14.97 -6.32 5.11
CA ASP A 196 14.27 -5.04 5.19
C ASP A 196 12.78 -5.24 5.52
N ALA A 197 12.08 -6.14 4.81
CA ALA A 197 10.67 -6.45 5.08
C ALA A 197 10.47 -6.94 6.51
N THR A 198 11.31 -7.88 6.95
CA THR A 198 11.24 -8.45 8.30
C THR A 198 11.46 -7.38 9.36
N ARG A 199 12.46 -6.50 9.19
CA ARG A 199 12.70 -5.40 10.13
C ARG A 199 11.50 -4.47 10.23
N ARG A 200 10.83 -4.14 9.13
CA ARG A 200 9.63 -3.29 9.11
C ARG A 200 8.46 -3.94 9.85
N VAL A 201 8.20 -5.24 9.61
CA VAL A 201 7.17 -5.99 10.33
C VAL A 201 7.48 -6.09 11.82
N LEU A 202 8.72 -6.41 12.18
CA LEU A 202 9.12 -6.51 13.59
C LEU A 202 9.07 -5.15 14.29
N ARG A 203 9.54 -4.08 13.65
CA ARG A 203 9.45 -2.71 14.20
C ARG A 203 8.01 -2.35 14.56
N LEU A 204 7.05 -2.65 13.68
CA LEU A 204 5.63 -2.45 13.97
C LEU A 204 5.17 -3.20 15.21
N LYS A 205 5.63 -4.43 15.40
CA LYS A 205 5.26 -5.27 16.56
C LYS A 205 5.87 -4.81 17.89
N TYR A 206 6.96 -4.06 17.84
CA TYR A 206 7.64 -3.55 19.02
C TYR A 206 7.22 -2.13 19.43
N ARG A 207 6.38 -1.47 18.65
CA ARG A 207 5.79 -0.16 18.96
C ARG A 207 4.46 -0.31 19.68
#